data_396908feb691e0f5ece54b3e5ef992c0
#
_entry.id   396908feb691e0f5ece54b3e5ef992c0
#
_cell.length_a   1.000
_cell.length_b   1.000
_cell.length_c   1.000
_cell.angle_alpha   90.00
_cell.angle_beta   90.00
_cell.angle_gamma   90.00
#
_symmetry.space_group_name_H-M   'P 1'
#
loop_
_entity.id
_entity.type
_entity.pdbx_description
1 polymer ?
#
loop_
_entity_poly.entity_id
_entity_poly.type
_entity_poly.pdbx_seq_one_letter_code
_entity_poly.pdbx_strand_id
1 'polypeptide(L)'
;HSEEHCIVVAEHAAYILRKLGYSKHDIELVKIAGFMHDIGNSINRRNHAEYGGLLANDILKNTDMLLEDRIKVVSAISHHDESTGGATDTISAALIIADKTDVRRDRVREKPKAAFDKHDRVNYAVTQAKLKVDVEKKVIALNLQLDTKICTMYEYFDIFLGRMMMCRGAAELLGVTFKLTANGSKIL
;
A
#
# COMPACT_ATOMS: atom_id res chain seq x y z
N HIS A 1 -7.55 -7.99 7.60
CA HIS A 1 -7.69 -6.90 6.66
C HIS A 1 -9.14 -6.88 6.17
N SER A 2 -9.73 -5.69 6.00
CA SER A 2 -11.14 -5.54 5.60
C SER A 2 -11.24 -5.45 4.09
N GLU A 3 -12.38 -5.84 3.53
CA GLU A 3 -12.72 -5.61 2.13
C GLU A 3 -12.54 -4.13 1.74
N GLU A 4 -12.93 -3.21 2.64
CA GLU A 4 -12.76 -1.78 2.46
C GLU A 4 -11.31 -1.37 2.22
N HIS A 5 -10.34 -1.96 2.96
CA HIS A 5 -8.92 -1.73 2.71
C HIS A 5 -8.51 -2.13 1.30
N CYS A 6 -8.91 -3.32 0.85
CA CYS A 6 -8.59 -3.80 -0.49
C CYS A 6 -9.16 -2.88 -1.59
N ILE A 7 -10.39 -2.39 -1.41
CA ILE A 7 -11.01 -1.42 -2.33
C ILE A 7 -10.22 -0.12 -2.36
N VAL A 8 -9.88 0.44 -1.19
CA VAL A 8 -9.12 1.69 -1.09
C VAL A 8 -7.73 1.56 -1.72
N VAL A 9 -7.04 0.44 -1.47
CA VAL A 9 -5.73 0.16 -2.07
C VAL A 9 -5.84 0.06 -3.60
N ALA A 10 -6.84 -0.65 -4.12
CA ALA A 10 -7.07 -0.75 -5.57
C ALA A 10 -7.30 0.63 -6.21
N GLU A 11 -8.15 1.47 -5.61
CA GLU A 11 -8.44 2.81 -6.15
C GLU A 11 -7.25 3.77 -6.00
N HIS A 12 -6.49 3.72 -4.91
CA HIS A 12 -5.28 4.53 -4.74
C HIS A 12 -4.18 4.12 -5.74
N ALA A 13 -3.96 2.84 -5.96
CA ALA A 13 -3.00 2.35 -6.95
C ALA A 13 -3.40 2.79 -8.37
N ALA A 14 -4.68 2.65 -8.72
CA ALA A 14 -5.23 3.14 -9.97
C ALA A 14 -5.09 4.67 -10.11
N TYR A 15 -5.33 5.42 -9.04
CA TYR A 15 -5.15 6.87 -9.02
C TYR A 15 -3.70 7.27 -9.32
N ILE A 16 -2.72 6.59 -8.71
CA ILE A 16 -1.29 6.83 -8.94
C ILE A 16 -0.96 6.64 -10.42
N LEU A 17 -1.28 5.48 -11.00
CA LEU A 17 -0.96 5.17 -12.39
C LEU A 17 -1.70 6.10 -13.36
N ARG A 18 -2.98 6.42 -13.09
CA ARG A 18 -3.76 7.36 -13.91
C ARG A 18 -3.13 8.74 -13.92
N LYS A 19 -2.71 9.25 -12.78
CA LYS A 19 -2.04 10.55 -12.68
C LYS A 19 -0.71 10.59 -13.39
N LEU A 20 0.05 9.50 -13.34
CA LEU A 20 1.34 9.38 -14.01
C LEU A 20 1.23 9.08 -15.52
N GLY A 21 0.02 8.93 -16.07
CA GLY A 21 -0.21 8.79 -17.51
C GLY A 21 -0.05 7.35 -18.04
N TYR A 22 -0.11 6.35 -17.18
CA TYR A 22 -0.07 4.94 -17.60
C TYR A 22 -1.33 4.52 -18.33
N SER A 23 -1.26 3.42 -19.07
CA SER A 23 -2.34 2.92 -19.91
C SER A 23 -3.57 2.51 -19.08
N LYS A 24 -4.76 2.52 -19.72
CA LYS A 24 -5.97 1.99 -19.08
C LYS A 24 -5.81 0.52 -18.69
N HIS A 25 -5.06 -0.23 -19.48
CA HIS A 25 -4.75 -1.63 -19.23
C HIS A 25 -3.94 -1.79 -17.93
N ASP A 26 -2.85 -1.06 -17.76
CA ASP A 26 -2.07 -1.09 -16.50
C ASP A 26 -2.89 -0.66 -15.28
N ILE A 27 -3.79 0.32 -15.46
CA ILE A 27 -4.71 0.76 -14.41
C ILE A 27 -5.66 -0.35 -13.98
N GLU A 28 -6.20 -1.14 -14.91
CA GLU A 28 -7.03 -2.30 -14.57
C GLU A 28 -6.22 -3.41 -13.88
N LEU A 29 -5.01 -3.71 -14.36
CA LEU A 29 -4.15 -4.71 -13.72
C LEU A 29 -3.82 -4.34 -12.27
N VAL A 30 -3.47 -3.08 -12.02
CA VAL A 30 -3.16 -2.64 -10.64
C VAL A 30 -4.38 -2.64 -9.73
N LYS A 31 -5.59 -2.40 -10.25
CA LYS A 31 -6.84 -2.53 -9.48
C LYS A 31 -7.06 -3.97 -9.05
N ILE A 32 -6.88 -4.92 -9.97
CA ILE A 32 -7.00 -6.34 -9.67
C ILE A 32 -5.97 -6.75 -8.60
N ALA A 33 -4.71 -6.35 -8.78
CA ALA A 33 -3.65 -6.61 -7.80
C ALA A 33 -3.98 -6.00 -6.43
N GLY A 34 -4.44 -4.75 -6.39
CA GLY A 34 -4.81 -4.05 -5.16
C GLY A 34 -5.99 -4.70 -4.44
N PHE A 35 -7.00 -5.15 -5.17
CA PHE A 35 -8.13 -5.85 -4.57
C PHE A 35 -7.76 -7.21 -3.98
N MET A 36 -6.83 -7.92 -4.61
CA MET A 36 -6.45 -9.29 -4.23
C MET A 36 -5.21 -9.36 -3.32
N HIS A 37 -4.47 -8.26 -3.08
CA HIS A 37 -3.14 -8.32 -2.47
C HIS A 37 -3.08 -9.05 -1.13
N ASP A 38 -4.12 -8.92 -0.33
CA ASP A 38 -4.21 -9.47 1.02
C ASP A 38 -4.93 -10.83 1.10
N ILE A 39 -5.30 -11.45 -0.04
CA ILE A 39 -6.07 -12.71 -0.06
C ILE A 39 -5.35 -13.85 0.66
N GLY A 40 -4.02 -13.83 0.70
CA GLY A 40 -3.21 -14.83 1.39
C GLY A 40 -3.38 -14.83 2.91
N ASN A 41 -3.92 -13.75 3.51
CA ASN A 41 -4.30 -13.73 4.92
C ASN A 41 -5.38 -14.76 5.27
N SER A 42 -6.11 -15.28 4.27
CA SER A 42 -7.06 -16.38 4.46
C SER A 42 -6.36 -17.70 4.82
N ILE A 43 -5.09 -17.85 4.47
CA ILE A 43 -4.26 -19.00 4.83
C ILE A 43 -3.48 -18.70 6.12
N ASN A 44 -2.64 -17.67 6.10
CA ASN A 44 -1.82 -17.29 7.25
C ASN A 44 -1.32 -15.84 7.09
N ARG A 45 -1.20 -15.12 8.20
CA ARG A 45 -0.61 -13.76 8.20
C ARG A 45 0.86 -13.78 7.82
N ARG A 46 1.60 -14.76 8.32
CA ARG A 46 2.99 -14.95 7.91
C ARG A 46 3.05 -15.43 6.46
N ASN A 47 3.87 -14.80 5.64
CA ASN A 47 4.02 -15.07 4.21
C ASN A 47 2.71 -14.87 3.41
N HIS A 48 1.83 -13.96 3.86
CA HIS A 48 0.55 -13.72 3.19
C HIS A 48 0.71 -13.20 1.76
N ALA A 49 1.80 -12.50 1.45
CA ALA A 49 2.09 -12.00 0.12
C ALA A 49 2.35 -13.16 -0.86
N GLU A 50 3.20 -14.11 -0.48
CA GLU A 50 3.51 -15.30 -1.28
C GLU A 50 2.28 -16.20 -1.45
N TYR A 51 1.55 -16.48 -0.37
CA TYR A 51 0.28 -17.22 -0.46
C TYR A 51 -0.74 -16.47 -1.30
N GLY A 52 -0.78 -15.14 -1.19
CA GLY A 52 -1.65 -14.28 -1.99
C GLY A 52 -1.37 -14.40 -3.48
N GLY A 53 -0.10 -14.39 -3.86
CA GLY A 53 0.32 -14.60 -5.25
C GLY A 53 -0.10 -15.97 -5.80
N LEU A 54 0.09 -17.03 -5.01
CA LEU A 54 -0.33 -18.38 -5.40
C LEU A 54 -1.84 -18.50 -5.58
N LEU A 55 -2.63 -17.98 -4.63
CA LEU A 55 -4.09 -17.96 -4.71
C LEU A 55 -4.59 -17.12 -5.89
N ALA A 56 -4.00 -15.92 -6.09
CA ALA A 56 -4.34 -15.07 -7.21
C ALA A 56 -4.07 -15.76 -8.55
N ASN A 57 -2.91 -16.42 -8.70
CA ASN A 57 -2.62 -17.20 -9.90
C ASN A 57 -3.66 -18.30 -10.14
N ASP A 58 -4.05 -19.02 -9.08
CA ASP A 58 -5.03 -20.12 -9.19
C ASP A 58 -6.43 -19.63 -9.59
N ILE A 59 -6.83 -18.46 -9.09
CA ILE A 59 -8.10 -17.81 -9.45
C ILE A 59 -8.04 -17.28 -10.89
N LEU A 60 -7.01 -16.49 -11.20
CA LEU A 60 -6.91 -15.76 -12.46
C LEU A 60 -6.62 -16.66 -13.68
N LYS A 61 -6.00 -17.83 -13.49
CA LYS A 61 -5.81 -18.80 -14.62
C LYS A 61 -7.11 -19.32 -15.22
N ASN A 62 -8.22 -19.19 -14.49
CA ASN A 62 -9.56 -19.59 -14.94
C ASN A 62 -10.35 -18.44 -15.58
N THR A 63 -9.71 -17.32 -15.87
CA THR A 63 -10.27 -16.15 -16.54
C THR A 63 -9.64 -15.98 -17.93
N ASP A 64 -10.13 -15.02 -18.71
CA ASP A 64 -9.58 -14.67 -20.02
C ASP A 64 -8.30 -13.81 -19.94
N MET A 65 -7.73 -13.62 -18.73
CA MET A 65 -6.52 -12.84 -18.54
C MET A 65 -5.32 -13.50 -19.21
N LEU A 66 -4.59 -12.73 -20.01
CA LEU A 66 -3.37 -13.22 -20.67
C LEU A 66 -2.31 -13.59 -19.62
N LEU A 67 -1.49 -14.60 -19.96
CA LEU A 67 -0.44 -15.10 -19.06
C LEU A 67 0.50 -14.00 -18.59
N GLU A 68 0.94 -13.12 -19.47
CA GLU A 68 1.83 -12.01 -19.15
C GLU A 68 1.22 -11.00 -18.18
N ASP A 69 -0.07 -10.70 -18.30
CA ASP A 69 -0.80 -9.84 -17.37
C ASP A 69 -0.98 -10.51 -16.02
N ARG A 70 -1.31 -11.80 -16.04
CA ARG A 70 -1.43 -12.61 -14.82
C ARG A 70 -0.10 -12.63 -14.04
N ILE A 71 1.02 -12.79 -14.72
CA ILE A 71 2.36 -12.76 -14.10
C ILE A 71 2.61 -11.41 -13.43
N LYS A 72 2.27 -10.27 -14.06
CA LYS A 72 2.40 -8.94 -13.46
C LYS A 72 1.56 -8.81 -12.18
N VAL A 73 0.29 -9.22 -12.22
CA VAL A 73 -0.61 -9.17 -11.05
C VAL A 73 -0.08 -10.06 -9.92
N VAL A 74 0.29 -11.29 -10.22
CA VAL A 74 0.83 -12.26 -9.25
C VAL A 74 2.14 -11.75 -8.64
N SER A 75 3.05 -11.24 -9.48
CA SER A 75 4.31 -10.65 -9.01
C SER A 75 4.06 -9.46 -8.08
N ALA A 76 3.18 -8.55 -8.45
CA ALA A 76 2.84 -7.40 -7.61
C ALA A 76 2.32 -7.83 -6.23
N ILE A 77 1.41 -8.81 -6.20
CA ILE A 77 0.87 -9.38 -4.96
C ILE A 77 1.98 -10.04 -4.13
N SER A 78 2.83 -10.88 -4.74
CA SER A 78 3.87 -11.62 -4.02
C SER A 78 4.96 -10.74 -3.41
N HIS A 79 5.16 -9.53 -3.95
CA HIS A 79 6.24 -8.63 -3.54
C HIS A 79 5.77 -7.39 -2.75
N HIS A 80 4.50 -7.34 -2.31
CA HIS A 80 3.98 -6.16 -1.64
C HIS A 80 4.35 -6.04 -0.16
N ASP A 81 4.74 -7.15 0.50
CA ASP A 81 5.08 -7.13 1.94
C ASP A 81 6.48 -6.54 2.19
N GLU A 82 6.59 -5.68 3.18
CA GLU A 82 7.82 -4.98 3.53
C GLU A 82 8.94 -5.86 4.08
N SER A 83 8.61 -7.06 4.55
CA SER A 83 9.59 -7.99 5.13
C SER A 83 10.33 -8.83 4.08
N THR A 84 9.70 -9.08 2.93
CA THR A 84 10.24 -10.00 1.92
C THR A 84 10.22 -9.43 0.50
N GLY A 85 9.50 -8.33 0.27
CA GLY A 85 9.20 -7.80 -1.04
C GLY A 85 9.93 -6.52 -1.42
N GLY A 86 9.50 -5.96 -2.55
CA GLY A 86 9.97 -4.71 -3.13
C GLY A 86 9.36 -4.50 -4.52
N ALA A 87 9.40 -3.29 -5.02
CA ALA A 87 8.87 -2.98 -6.33
C ALA A 87 9.69 -3.65 -7.45
N THR A 88 9.05 -4.43 -8.29
CA THR A 88 9.67 -5.16 -9.42
C THR A 88 9.29 -4.55 -10.77
N ASP A 89 8.14 -3.89 -10.83
CA ASP A 89 7.59 -3.22 -12.01
C ASP A 89 6.63 -2.09 -11.61
N THR A 90 6.00 -1.46 -12.59
CA THR A 90 5.08 -0.32 -12.36
C THR A 90 3.81 -0.72 -11.60
N ILE A 91 3.32 -1.94 -11.80
CA ILE A 91 2.12 -2.45 -11.11
C ILE A 91 2.43 -2.67 -9.63
N SER A 92 3.52 -3.39 -9.33
CA SER A 92 3.97 -3.63 -7.96
C SER A 92 4.32 -2.33 -7.24
N ALA A 93 4.96 -1.38 -7.91
CA ALA A 93 5.32 -0.08 -7.34
C ALA A 93 4.08 0.73 -6.90
N ALA A 94 3.08 0.82 -7.77
CA ALA A 94 1.84 1.53 -7.44
C ALA A 94 1.04 0.82 -6.34
N LEU A 95 0.99 -0.51 -6.36
CA LEU A 95 0.37 -1.32 -5.30
C LEU A 95 1.05 -1.07 -3.94
N ILE A 96 2.37 -1.14 -3.88
CA ILE A 96 3.14 -0.92 -2.65
C ILE A 96 2.84 0.46 -2.07
N ILE A 97 2.91 1.51 -2.87
CA ILE A 97 2.63 2.87 -2.39
C ILE A 97 1.19 2.96 -1.87
N ALA A 98 0.22 2.43 -2.60
CA ALA A 98 -1.18 2.47 -2.21
C ALA A 98 -1.44 1.74 -0.88
N ASP A 99 -0.92 0.52 -0.72
CA ASP A 99 -1.08 -0.27 0.50
C ASP A 99 -0.39 0.38 1.71
N LYS A 100 0.89 0.76 1.55
CA LYS A 100 1.68 1.28 2.66
C LYS A 100 1.28 2.70 3.09
N THR A 101 0.56 3.43 2.25
CA THR A 101 0.03 4.76 2.57
C THR A 101 -1.40 4.76 3.11
N ASP A 102 -2.11 3.62 3.09
CA ASP A 102 -3.41 3.47 3.73
C ASP A 102 -3.24 3.24 5.24
N VAL A 103 -2.97 4.32 5.97
CA VAL A 103 -2.71 4.35 7.42
C VAL A 103 -3.85 5.08 8.17
N ARG A 104 -5.08 4.84 7.76
CA ARG A 104 -6.25 5.50 8.34
C ARG A 104 -6.63 4.93 9.71
N ARG A 105 -7.20 5.78 10.58
CA ARG A 105 -7.70 5.40 11.91
C ARG A 105 -8.77 4.31 11.87
N ASP A 106 -9.65 4.33 10.87
CA ASP A 106 -10.75 3.38 10.68
C ASP A 106 -10.30 1.97 10.29
N ARG A 107 -9.02 1.79 9.94
CA ARG A 107 -8.43 0.43 9.80
C ARG A 107 -8.35 -0.34 11.11
N VAL A 108 -8.35 0.36 12.24
CA VAL A 108 -8.35 -0.28 13.55
C VAL A 108 -9.75 -0.81 13.84
N ARG A 109 -9.88 -2.14 13.94
CA ARG A 109 -11.16 -2.78 14.23
C ARG A 109 -11.72 -2.27 15.55
N GLU A 110 -13.06 -2.19 15.65
CA GLU A 110 -13.74 -1.86 16.89
C GLU A 110 -13.37 -2.87 17.98
N LYS A 111 -12.49 -2.44 18.87
CA LYS A 111 -12.10 -3.16 20.08
C LYS A 111 -11.77 -2.13 21.16
N PRO A 112 -11.91 -2.50 22.45
CA PRO A 112 -11.55 -1.60 23.55
C PRO A 112 -10.12 -1.09 23.38
N LYS A 113 -9.86 0.20 23.60
CA LYS A 113 -8.52 0.80 23.49
C LYS A 113 -7.47 0.08 24.32
N ALA A 114 -7.88 -0.52 25.45
CA ALA A 114 -7.01 -1.34 26.30
C ALA A 114 -6.51 -2.63 25.61
N ALA A 115 -7.17 -3.06 24.52
CA ALA A 115 -6.78 -4.23 23.72
C ALA A 115 -5.95 -3.86 22.47
N PHE A 116 -5.58 -2.59 22.30
CA PHE A 116 -4.75 -2.16 21.19
C PHE A 116 -3.32 -2.68 21.38
N ASP A 117 -2.81 -3.35 20.35
CA ASP A 117 -1.37 -3.57 20.25
C ASP A 117 -0.66 -2.28 19.78
N LYS A 118 0.67 -2.32 19.66
CA LYS A 118 1.44 -1.15 19.23
C LYS A 118 1.07 -0.66 17.83
N HIS A 119 0.72 -1.57 16.90
CA HIS A 119 0.32 -1.21 15.54
C HIS A 119 -1.08 -0.59 15.51
N ASP A 120 -2.02 -1.14 16.28
CA ASP A 120 -3.36 -0.58 16.43
C ASP A 120 -3.30 0.85 16.97
N ARG A 121 -2.52 1.07 18.03
CA ARG A 121 -2.38 2.37 18.68
C ARG A 121 -1.80 3.42 17.72
N VAL A 122 -0.80 3.04 16.95
CA VAL A 122 -0.13 3.93 15.99
C VAL A 122 -1.07 4.26 14.82
N ASN A 123 -1.79 3.28 14.25
CA ASN A 123 -2.79 3.54 13.23
C ASN A 123 -3.94 4.40 13.78
N TYR A 124 -4.41 4.14 14.99
CA TYR A 124 -5.48 4.92 15.62
C TYR A 124 -5.07 6.38 15.88
N ALA A 125 -3.79 6.67 16.05
CA ALA A 125 -3.27 8.03 16.19
C ALA A 125 -3.35 8.85 14.90
N VAL A 126 -3.43 8.21 13.72
CA VAL A 126 -3.56 8.92 12.44
C VAL A 126 -4.96 9.51 12.32
N THR A 127 -5.06 10.83 12.37
CA THR A 127 -6.32 11.56 12.19
C THR A 127 -6.59 11.91 10.75
N GLN A 128 -5.54 12.03 9.93
CA GLN A 128 -5.63 12.27 8.50
C GLN A 128 -4.41 11.69 7.77
N ALA A 129 -4.67 11.03 6.64
CA ALA A 129 -3.65 10.61 5.68
C ALA A 129 -4.10 11.07 4.29
N LYS A 130 -3.29 11.89 3.62
CA LYS A 130 -3.58 12.38 2.27
C LYS A 130 -2.45 12.03 1.32
N LEU A 131 -2.76 11.19 0.34
CA LEU A 131 -1.88 10.86 -0.78
C LEU A 131 -2.16 11.83 -1.93
N LYS A 132 -1.11 12.45 -2.48
CA LYS A 132 -1.20 13.36 -3.63
C LYS A 132 -0.10 13.04 -4.64
N VAL A 133 -0.46 12.99 -5.92
CA VAL A 133 0.48 12.89 -7.04
C VAL A 133 0.58 14.26 -7.70
N ASP A 134 1.79 14.83 -7.72
CA ASP A 134 2.13 16.08 -8.41
C ASP A 134 3.00 15.71 -9.62
N VAL A 135 2.39 15.71 -10.80
CA VAL A 135 3.03 15.26 -12.05
C VAL A 135 4.10 16.23 -12.51
N GLU A 136 3.86 17.53 -12.37
CA GLU A 136 4.80 18.57 -12.80
C GLU A 136 6.10 18.52 -12.00
N LYS A 137 5.97 18.30 -10.67
CA LYS A 137 7.12 18.18 -9.76
C LYS A 137 7.70 16.77 -9.69
N LYS A 138 7.08 15.79 -10.36
CA LYS A 138 7.43 14.37 -10.27
C LYS A 138 7.50 13.88 -8.81
N VAL A 139 6.43 14.12 -8.04
CA VAL A 139 6.35 13.81 -6.61
C VAL A 139 5.08 13.05 -6.29
N ILE A 140 5.22 12.00 -5.50
CA ILE A 140 4.13 11.39 -4.73
C ILE A 140 4.32 11.83 -3.28
N ALA A 141 3.36 12.55 -2.73
CA ALA A 141 3.42 13.09 -1.38
C ALA A 141 2.39 12.43 -0.47
N LEU A 142 2.82 11.94 0.67
CA LEU A 142 1.98 11.51 1.79
C LEU A 142 2.02 12.59 2.88
N ASN A 143 0.86 13.13 3.23
CA ASN A 143 0.72 14.10 4.31
C ASN A 143 -0.08 13.47 5.45
N LEU A 144 0.53 13.36 6.62
CA LEU A 144 -0.05 12.75 7.81
C LEU A 144 -0.37 13.81 8.86
N GLN A 145 -1.49 13.60 9.55
CA GLN A 145 -1.80 14.27 10.82
C GLN A 145 -1.91 13.20 11.90
N LEU A 146 -1.09 13.35 12.94
CA LEU A 146 -1.01 12.42 14.07
C LEU A 146 -1.46 13.12 15.34
N ASP A 147 -2.31 12.44 16.10
CA ASP A 147 -2.62 12.84 17.47
C ASP A 147 -1.47 12.41 18.40
N THR A 148 -0.60 13.36 18.72
CA THR A 148 0.60 13.10 19.54
C THR A 148 0.29 12.78 21.00
N LYS A 149 -0.97 12.91 21.45
CA LYS A 149 -1.41 12.44 22.77
C LYS A 149 -1.62 10.92 22.79
N ILE A 150 -1.82 10.30 21.62
CA ILE A 150 -2.04 8.85 21.47
C ILE A 150 -0.72 8.15 21.15
N CYS A 151 0.07 8.72 20.24
CA CYS A 151 1.32 8.13 19.76
C CYS A 151 2.31 9.26 19.41
N THR A 152 3.53 9.16 19.92
CA THR A 152 4.58 10.11 19.56
C THR A 152 5.04 9.91 18.12
N MET A 153 5.65 10.94 17.51
CA MET A 153 6.25 10.84 16.19
C MET A 153 7.33 9.74 16.14
N TYR A 154 8.11 9.61 17.20
CA TYR A 154 9.12 8.55 17.32
C TYR A 154 8.49 7.16 17.23
N GLU A 155 7.46 6.87 18.05
CA GLU A 155 6.78 5.57 18.03
C GLU A 155 6.15 5.26 16.67
N TYR A 156 5.60 6.28 16.00
CA TYR A 156 5.05 6.10 14.66
C TYR A 156 6.14 5.63 13.68
N PHE A 157 7.27 6.32 13.63
CA PHE A 157 8.33 6.00 12.68
C PHE A 157 9.15 4.77 13.07
N ASP A 158 9.26 4.44 14.35
CA ASP A 158 9.86 3.16 14.79
C ASP A 158 9.14 1.95 14.16
N ILE A 159 7.82 2.06 14.00
CA ILE A 159 7.01 0.99 13.40
C ILE A 159 6.93 1.09 11.88
N PHE A 160 6.75 2.29 11.33
CA PHE A 160 6.41 2.47 9.91
C PHE A 160 7.54 2.95 9.01
N LEU A 161 8.75 3.17 9.53
CA LEU A 161 9.86 3.65 8.72
C LEU A 161 10.17 2.68 7.55
N GLY A 162 10.19 1.38 7.81
CA GLY A 162 10.42 0.36 6.77
C GLY A 162 9.41 0.47 5.61
N ARG A 163 8.13 0.66 5.92
CA ARG A 163 7.06 0.90 4.93
C ARG A 163 7.30 2.15 4.11
N MET A 164 7.71 3.24 4.75
CA MET A 164 8.00 4.50 4.05
C MET A 164 9.23 4.40 3.15
N MET A 165 10.24 3.66 3.58
CA MET A 165 11.41 3.37 2.74
C MET A 165 11.05 2.51 1.53
N MET A 166 10.16 1.54 1.69
CA MET A 166 9.62 0.75 0.58
C MET A 166 8.84 1.62 -0.42
N CYS A 167 8.01 2.56 0.07
CA CYS A 167 7.32 3.55 -0.77
C CYS A 167 8.31 4.42 -1.56
N ARG A 168 9.43 4.80 -0.95
CA ARG A 168 10.48 5.58 -1.62
C ARG A 168 11.08 4.79 -2.79
N GLY A 169 11.50 3.53 -2.57
CA GLY A 169 12.03 2.68 -3.64
C GLY A 169 11.00 2.44 -4.76
N ALA A 170 9.73 2.24 -4.40
CA ALA A 170 8.65 2.10 -5.38
C ALA A 170 8.44 3.37 -6.20
N ALA A 171 8.49 4.55 -5.58
CA ALA A 171 8.37 5.83 -6.29
C ALA A 171 9.55 6.08 -7.24
N GLU A 172 10.78 5.73 -6.84
CA GLU A 172 11.97 5.79 -7.67
C GLU A 172 11.80 4.94 -8.95
N LEU A 173 11.22 3.74 -8.84
CA LEU A 173 10.91 2.89 -10.00
C LEU A 173 9.87 3.55 -10.94
N LEU A 174 8.90 4.28 -10.39
CA LEU A 174 7.93 5.05 -11.18
C LEU A 174 8.53 6.35 -11.78
N GLY A 175 9.80 6.65 -11.54
CA GLY A 175 10.48 7.86 -12.01
C GLY A 175 10.07 9.14 -11.28
N VAL A 176 9.58 9.00 -10.04
CA VAL A 176 9.15 10.12 -9.19
C VAL A 176 9.77 10.04 -7.79
N THR A 177 9.69 11.13 -7.03
CA THR A 177 10.19 11.19 -5.65
C THR A 177 9.04 10.99 -4.66
N PHE A 178 9.24 10.14 -3.66
CA PHE A 178 8.32 10.04 -2.53
C PHE A 178 8.64 11.09 -1.47
N LYS A 179 7.65 11.83 -1.03
CA LYS A 179 7.76 12.83 0.06
C LYS A 179 6.78 12.51 1.16
N LEU A 180 7.25 12.65 2.39
CA LEU A 180 6.47 12.44 3.60
C LEU A 180 6.51 13.67 4.48
N THR A 181 5.34 14.17 4.86
CA THR A 181 5.20 15.17 5.92
C THR A 181 4.32 14.61 7.03
N ALA A 182 4.62 14.97 8.26
CA ALA A 182 3.81 14.60 9.41
C ALA A 182 3.66 15.82 10.33
N ASN A 183 2.43 16.19 10.67
CA ASN A 183 2.09 17.37 11.45
C ASN A 183 2.76 18.66 10.92
N GLY A 184 2.86 18.79 9.60
CA GLY A 184 3.48 19.93 8.93
C GLY A 184 5.01 19.88 8.82
N SER A 185 5.68 18.96 9.50
CA SER A 185 7.13 18.79 9.43
C SER A 185 7.51 17.85 8.28
N LYS A 186 8.53 18.21 7.51
CA LYS A 186 9.10 17.35 6.46
C LYS A 186 9.89 16.22 7.13
N ILE A 187 9.61 14.97 6.70
CA ILE A 187 10.27 13.76 7.20
C ILE A 187 11.16 13.15 6.10
N LEU A 188 10.64 13.07 4.86
CA LEU A 188 11.34 12.60 3.66
C LEU A 188 11.14 13.59 2.51
#